data_ce487e35d9c1b0926bae5523e2cbf9ef
#
_entry.id   ce487e35d9c1b0926bae5523e2cbf9ef
#
_cell.length_a   1.000
_cell.length_b   1.000
_cell.length_c   1.000
_cell.angle_alpha   90.00
_cell.angle_beta   90.00
_cell.angle_gamma   90.00
#
_symmetry.space_group_name_H-M   'P 1'
#
loop_
_entity.id
_entity.type
_entity.pdbx_description
1 polymer ?
#
loop_
_entity_poly.entity_id
_entity_poly.type
_entity_poly.pdbx_seq_one_letter_code
_entity_poly.pdbx_strand_id
1 'polypeptide(L)'
;KMLCMVKQVKKITIFACLVCVVYPVAGIQAAVGEQQSVAQTLKKIKGKVIDVLGEPLIGVNVSVVGQTGGTITDIDGNYSLDVPAGAKLKFSYIGYEDQIIDAGVKAVLNVTMKESTEVLEEVVVVGYGAQKKETLTGAVTVVSDKMLKDKGALSNPAQALQGQVPGVIITRNSAAPGDESWNMKLRGSFSKNNSAPLVIIDGVESDDFSQLNPGDIESINFLKDASAAIYGSKAAGGVVLVQTKKAKEGKVKVEYSGSVTAKFVGLQPTLMTLDEWCDAMEQARLNDNKKLADDQWLQYVALARQNKGHYINVEQSGNPFPDSFQGLYDFVFFDTDWQDIMWGTAASTSHELSVSGGNERSVFRLSGRYMYDDSNLKWGNNKNQRYNFRLSNTFHLTKNFDLESIIFYYRQDQVSPTQIGEALTAGTQQPGFPSSTMDGKPYAWGNWATPNWRCELGGDNKLNTSGINISETFKYRFDEHFDAVATLGYNTSTAIRDVKNQTVDYYDYTGTK
;
A
#
# COMPACT_ATOMS: atom_id res chain seq x y z
N LYS A 1 -13.51 20.24 32.56
CA LYS A 1 -12.90 21.08 31.49
C LYS A 1 -12.31 20.25 30.34
N MET A 2 -11.82 19.05 30.59
CA MET A 2 -11.23 18.17 29.56
C MET A 2 -12.28 17.50 28.64
N LEU A 3 -13.49 17.26 29.14
CA LEU A 3 -14.60 16.68 28.36
C LEU A 3 -15.20 17.66 27.31
N CYS A 4 -14.99 18.96 27.48
CA CYS A 4 -15.49 20.00 26.58
C CYS A 4 -14.59 20.19 25.35
N MET A 5 -13.29 19.93 25.46
CA MET A 5 -12.35 20.01 24.33
C MET A 5 -12.52 18.86 23.32
N VAL A 6 -12.84 17.64 23.79
CA VAL A 6 -13.06 16.48 22.92
C VAL A 6 -14.33 16.62 22.06
N LYS A 7 -15.36 17.33 22.57
CA LYS A 7 -16.57 17.64 21.79
C LYS A 7 -16.34 18.72 20.71
N GLN A 8 -15.41 19.62 20.91
CA GLN A 8 -15.07 20.67 19.91
C GLN A 8 -14.27 20.07 18.73
N VAL A 9 -13.33 19.17 18.99
CA VAL A 9 -12.55 18.53 17.93
C VAL A 9 -13.42 17.64 17.01
N LYS A 10 -14.42 16.93 17.56
CA LYS A 10 -15.39 16.17 16.74
C LYS A 10 -16.26 17.06 15.84
N LYS A 11 -16.56 18.29 16.23
CA LYS A 11 -17.35 19.22 15.38
C LYS A 11 -16.53 19.83 14.24
N ILE A 12 -15.22 20.00 14.40
CA ILE A 12 -14.35 20.53 13.36
C ILE A 12 -14.07 19.49 12.28
N THR A 13 -13.94 18.21 12.65
CA THR A 13 -13.72 17.11 11.68
C THR A 13 -14.96 16.82 10.84
N ILE A 14 -16.17 17.01 11.38
CA ILE A 14 -17.43 16.84 10.64
C ILE A 14 -17.67 18.02 9.67
N PHE A 15 -17.20 19.22 10.00
CA PHE A 15 -17.40 20.40 9.13
C PHE A 15 -16.47 20.41 7.91
N ALA A 16 -15.28 19.80 8.00
CA ALA A 16 -14.35 19.68 6.86
C ALA A 16 -14.77 18.62 5.84
N CYS A 17 -15.49 17.57 6.25
CA CYS A 17 -16.03 16.54 5.33
C CYS A 17 -17.37 16.93 4.69
N LEU A 18 -18.11 17.92 5.22
CA LEU A 18 -19.46 18.27 4.73
C LEU A 18 -19.46 19.32 3.62
N VAL A 19 -18.31 19.92 3.30
CA VAL A 19 -18.22 20.95 2.23
C VAL A 19 -18.05 20.35 0.84
N CYS A 20 -17.80 19.04 0.72
CA CYS A 20 -17.60 18.39 -0.58
C CYS A 20 -18.82 17.66 -1.19
N VAL A 21 -20.00 17.64 -0.57
CA VAL A 21 -21.08 16.75 -1.02
C VAL A 21 -22.46 17.40 -1.26
N VAL A 22 -22.62 18.71 -1.11
CA VAL A 22 -23.94 19.31 -1.44
C VAL A 22 -23.77 20.62 -2.22
N TYR A 23 -23.57 20.55 -3.53
CA TYR A 23 -24.09 21.55 -4.45
C TYR A 23 -25.23 20.93 -5.25
N PRO A 24 -26.47 21.41 -5.08
CA PRO A 24 -27.53 21.07 -6.02
C PRO A 24 -27.18 21.69 -7.36
N VAL A 25 -27.21 20.90 -8.41
CA VAL A 25 -27.19 21.36 -9.79
C VAL A 25 -28.47 22.17 -10.02
N ALA A 26 -28.44 23.44 -9.71
CA ALA A 26 -29.40 24.39 -10.22
C ALA A 26 -29.03 24.66 -11.67
N GLY A 27 -29.97 24.37 -12.57
CA GLY A 27 -29.81 24.49 -14.00
C GLY A 27 -29.31 25.89 -14.39
N ILE A 28 -28.12 25.93 -14.93
CA ILE A 28 -27.65 27.04 -15.74
C ILE A 28 -28.17 26.75 -17.13
N GLN A 29 -29.24 27.41 -17.50
CA GLN A 29 -29.57 27.60 -18.91
C GLN A 29 -28.43 28.37 -19.54
N ALA A 30 -27.55 27.65 -20.23
CA ALA A 30 -26.53 28.24 -21.06
C ALA A 30 -27.24 29.05 -22.15
N ALA A 31 -27.13 30.38 -22.06
CA ALA A 31 -27.32 31.23 -23.22
C ALA A 31 -26.30 30.75 -24.27
N VAL A 32 -26.81 30.23 -25.36
CA VAL A 32 -26.04 29.96 -26.57
C VAL A 32 -25.57 31.30 -27.10
N GLY A 33 -24.47 31.80 -26.61
CA GLY A 33 -23.69 32.83 -27.26
C GLY A 33 -23.04 32.18 -28.47
N GLU A 34 -23.42 32.60 -29.68
CA GLU A 34 -22.68 32.31 -30.91
C GLU A 34 -21.21 32.64 -30.68
N GLN A 35 -20.40 31.61 -30.40
CA GLN A 35 -18.96 31.73 -30.57
C GLN A 35 -18.71 31.87 -32.07
N GLN A 36 -18.56 33.13 -32.51
CA GLN A 36 -17.86 33.39 -33.76
C GLN A 36 -16.53 32.65 -33.70
N SER A 37 -16.45 31.55 -34.42
CA SER A 37 -15.19 30.90 -34.75
C SER A 37 -14.40 31.90 -35.58
N VAL A 38 -13.48 32.61 -34.91
CA VAL A 38 -12.38 33.28 -35.60
C VAL A 38 -11.64 32.16 -36.30
N ALA A 39 -11.81 32.05 -37.60
CA ALA A 39 -11.05 31.14 -38.43
C ALA A 39 -9.57 31.49 -38.25
N GLN A 40 -8.89 30.81 -37.34
CA GLN A 40 -7.45 30.92 -37.18
C GLN A 40 -6.83 30.42 -38.48
N THR A 41 -6.18 31.30 -39.23
CA THR A 41 -5.48 30.94 -40.45
C THR A 41 -4.35 29.99 -40.06
N LEU A 42 -4.57 28.68 -40.23
CA LEU A 42 -3.57 27.67 -40.00
C LEU A 42 -2.48 27.79 -41.08
N LYS A 43 -1.23 27.85 -40.69
CA LYS A 43 -0.07 27.90 -41.54
C LYS A 43 0.64 26.56 -41.48
N LYS A 44 0.96 26.02 -42.64
CA LYS A 44 1.73 24.78 -42.75
C LYS A 44 3.22 25.08 -42.57
N ILE A 45 3.83 24.55 -41.52
CA ILE A 45 5.27 24.62 -41.25
C ILE A 45 5.87 23.26 -41.58
N LYS A 46 6.98 23.30 -42.31
CA LYS A 46 7.79 22.12 -42.61
C LYS A 46 9.21 22.37 -42.11
N GLY A 47 9.93 21.30 -41.85
CA GLY A 47 11.33 21.41 -41.46
C GLY A 47 11.99 20.06 -41.29
N LYS A 48 13.27 20.09 -40.99
CA LYS A 48 14.09 18.92 -40.72
C LYS A 48 14.67 19.04 -39.32
N VAL A 49 14.64 17.94 -38.58
CA VAL A 49 15.26 17.83 -37.25
C VAL A 49 16.50 16.96 -37.38
N ILE A 50 17.63 17.49 -36.94
CA ILE A 50 18.95 16.84 -36.99
C ILE A 50 19.60 16.89 -35.63
N ASP A 51 20.60 16.06 -35.39
CA ASP A 51 21.49 16.15 -34.24
C ASP A 51 22.64 17.16 -34.45
N VAL A 52 23.56 17.25 -33.47
CA VAL A 52 24.74 18.11 -33.55
C VAL A 52 25.79 17.62 -34.57
N LEU A 53 25.72 16.34 -35.00
CA LEU A 53 26.58 15.74 -36.00
C LEU A 53 26.00 15.89 -37.41
N GLY A 54 24.76 16.40 -37.53
CA GLY A 54 24.04 16.59 -38.79
C GLY A 54 23.23 15.36 -39.24
N GLU A 55 23.10 14.34 -38.39
CA GLU A 55 22.30 13.15 -38.69
C GLU A 55 20.80 13.41 -38.48
N PRO A 56 19.89 12.89 -39.34
CA PRO A 56 18.47 13.08 -39.21
C PRO A 56 17.91 12.30 -38.01
N LEU A 57 17.11 12.95 -37.18
CA LEU A 57 16.45 12.33 -36.02
C LEU A 57 15.05 11.85 -36.39
N ILE A 58 14.85 10.53 -36.36
CA ILE A 58 13.57 9.83 -36.64
C ILE A 58 12.73 9.76 -35.40
N GLY A 59 11.41 10.06 -35.49
CA GLY A 59 10.48 9.88 -34.39
C GLY A 59 10.50 10.99 -33.35
N VAL A 60 11.09 12.14 -33.64
CA VAL A 60 11.02 13.33 -32.79
C VAL A 60 9.57 13.80 -32.71
N ASN A 61 9.05 13.97 -31.52
CA ASN A 61 7.70 14.50 -31.29
C ASN A 61 7.73 16.03 -31.44
N VAL A 62 6.94 16.55 -32.39
CA VAL A 62 6.78 17.99 -32.64
C VAL A 62 5.35 18.38 -32.30
N SER A 63 5.15 19.15 -31.24
CA SER A 63 3.83 19.55 -30.73
C SER A 63 3.70 21.07 -30.61
N VAL A 64 2.47 21.56 -30.68
CA VAL A 64 2.16 22.98 -30.43
C VAL A 64 1.96 23.19 -28.93
N VAL A 65 2.69 24.14 -28.36
CA VAL A 65 2.57 24.44 -26.92
C VAL A 65 1.15 24.94 -26.60
N GLY A 66 0.47 24.25 -25.68
CA GLY A 66 -0.91 24.60 -25.27
C GLY A 66 -2.03 23.99 -26.12
N GLN A 67 -1.72 23.12 -27.07
CA GLN A 67 -2.69 22.39 -27.89
C GLN A 67 -2.44 20.89 -27.88
N THR A 68 -3.47 20.09 -28.14
CA THR A 68 -3.39 18.61 -28.17
C THR A 68 -2.92 18.04 -29.51
N GLY A 69 -2.54 18.87 -30.47
CA GLY A 69 -2.08 18.47 -31.81
C GLY A 69 -0.57 18.41 -31.93
N GLY A 70 -0.06 17.43 -32.70
CA GLY A 70 1.37 17.28 -32.99
C GLY A 70 1.63 16.32 -34.15
N THR A 71 2.90 16.18 -34.52
CA THR A 71 3.39 15.23 -35.52
C THR A 71 4.71 14.63 -35.07
N ILE A 72 5.17 13.59 -35.77
CA ILE A 72 6.50 12.99 -35.56
C ILE A 72 7.33 13.13 -36.80
N THR A 73 8.67 13.18 -36.65
CA THR A 73 9.61 13.21 -37.81
C THR A 73 9.67 11.86 -38.50
N ASP A 74 9.82 11.90 -39.82
CA ASP A 74 9.99 10.73 -40.69
C ASP A 74 11.45 10.19 -40.66
N ILE A 75 11.73 9.18 -41.50
CA ILE A 75 13.05 8.51 -41.58
C ILE A 75 14.18 9.45 -41.98
N ASP A 76 13.89 10.55 -42.70
CA ASP A 76 14.84 11.57 -43.10
C ASP A 76 14.88 12.76 -42.13
N GLY A 77 14.18 12.67 -40.99
CA GLY A 77 14.05 13.72 -40.00
C GLY A 77 13.09 14.85 -40.36
N ASN A 78 12.30 14.73 -41.45
CA ASN A 78 11.39 15.78 -41.87
C ASN A 78 10.08 15.73 -41.11
N TYR A 79 9.48 16.88 -40.87
CA TYR A 79 8.14 17.01 -40.28
C TYR A 79 7.30 18.04 -41.03
N SER A 80 6.00 17.93 -40.91
CA SER A 80 5.02 18.89 -41.43
C SER A 80 3.86 19.00 -40.46
N LEU A 81 3.54 20.22 -40.03
CA LEU A 81 2.50 20.50 -39.04
C LEU A 81 1.76 21.78 -39.39
N ASP A 82 0.41 21.75 -39.28
CA ASP A 82 -0.43 22.93 -39.45
C ASP A 82 -0.57 23.64 -38.11
N VAL A 83 -0.13 24.89 -38.01
CA VAL A 83 -0.08 25.64 -36.74
C VAL A 83 -0.70 27.01 -36.85
N PRO A 84 -1.28 27.57 -35.77
CA PRO A 84 -1.73 28.95 -35.73
C PRO A 84 -0.56 29.93 -35.91
N ALA A 85 -0.82 31.09 -36.45
CA ALA A 85 0.19 32.15 -36.57
C ALA A 85 0.71 32.54 -35.17
N GLY A 86 2.05 32.57 -35.01
CA GLY A 86 2.68 32.90 -33.73
C GLY A 86 2.72 31.78 -32.69
N ALA A 87 2.42 30.54 -33.08
CA ALA A 87 2.51 29.39 -32.18
C ALA A 87 3.98 29.03 -31.86
N LYS A 88 4.18 28.50 -30.65
CA LYS A 88 5.46 27.92 -30.22
C LYS A 88 5.41 26.41 -30.42
N LEU A 89 6.44 25.86 -31.04
CA LEU A 89 6.62 24.43 -31.27
C LEU A 89 7.57 23.87 -30.23
N LYS A 90 7.16 22.76 -29.61
CA LYS A 90 7.99 21.97 -28.71
C LYS A 90 8.48 20.72 -29.46
N PHE A 91 9.78 20.55 -29.47
CA PHE A 91 10.48 19.39 -30.00
C PHE A 91 10.99 18.56 -28.84
N SER A 92 10.59 17.28 -28.77
CA SER A 92 11.02 16.37 -27.70
C SER A 92 11.39 15.00 -28.28
N TYR A 93 12.52 14.46 -27.82
CA TYR A 93 13.03 13.17 -28.22
C TYR A 93 13.83 12.52 -27.10
N ILE A 94 13.75 11.20 -26.98
CA ILE A 94 14.44 10.45 -25.91
C ILE A 94 15.96 10.61 -26.08
N GLY A 95 16.63 11.08 -25.02
CA GLY A 95 18.08 11.33 -25.04
C GLY A 95 18.50 12.70 -25.54
N TYR A 96 17.55 13.59 -25.82
CA TYR A 96 17.82 14.96 -26.29
C TYR A 96 17.12 16.00 -25.41
N GLU A 97 17.70 17.21 -25.37
CA GLU A 97 17.09 18.35 -24.64
C GLU A 97 15.81 18.81 -25.35
N ASP A 98 14.73 18.98 -24.58
CA ASP A 98 13.49 19.56 -25.06
C ASP A 98 13.74 21.00 -25.55
N GLN A 99 13.35 21.34 -26.80
CA GLN A 99 13.46 22.68 -27.33
C GLN A 99 12.10 23.27 -27.63
N ILE A 100 11.89 24.52 -27.19
CA ILE A 100 10.67 25.30 -27.51
C ILE A 100 11.12 26.46 -28.43
N ILE A 101 10.64 26.45 -29.68
CA ILE A 101 11.02 27.42 -30.69
C ILE A 101 9.76 28.15 -31.17
N ASP A 102 9.85 29.45 -31.32
CA ASP A 102 8.79 30.25 -31.90
C ASP A 102 8.71 30.01 -33.42
N ALA A 103 7.58 29.52 -33.86
CA ALA A 103 7.34 29.23 -35.26
C ALA A 103 7.26 30.49 -36.15
N GLY A 104 6.95 31.64 -35.57
CA GLY A 104 6.95 32.96 -36.19
C GLY A 104 6.26 33.00 -37.56
N VAL A 105 6.88 33.72 -38.51
CA VAL A 105 6.39 33.87 -39.89
C VAL A 105 7.06 32.87 -40.85
N LYS A 106 7.94 31.99 -40.35
CA LYS A 106 8.74 31.07 -41.18
C LYS A 106 7.89 29.89 -41.69
N ALA A 107 7.99 29.59 -42.99
CA ALA A 107 7.35 28.42 -43.58
C ALA A 107 8.21 27.16 -43.46
N VAL A 108 9.51 27.32 -43.23
CA VAL A 108 10.47 26.23 -43.02
C VAL A 108 11.24 26.50 -41.73
N LEU A 109 11.23 25.53 -40.80
CA LEU A 109 11.92 25.63 -39.52
C LEU A 109 12.75 24.34 -39.30
N ASN A 110 14.07 24.45 -39.56
CA ASN A 110 14.99 23.37 -39.24
C ASN A 110 15.50 23.50 -37.82
N VAL A 111 15.62 22.36 -37.13
CA VAL A 111 15.98 22.33 -35.71
C VAL A 111 17.15 21.37 -35.51
N THR A 112 18.16 21.82 -34.79
CA THR A 112 19.28 20.98 -34.36
C THR A 112 19.04 20.68 -32.87
N MET A 113 18.79 19.42 -32.53
CA MET A 113 18.64 18.99 -31.15
C MET A 113 20.02 18.66 -30.58
N LYS A 114 20.22 19.07 -29.33
CA LYS A 114 21.42 18.69 -28.59
C LYS A 114 21.10 17.44 -27.79
N GLU A 115 22.03 16.51 -27.75
CA GLU A 115 21.94 15.39 -26.83
C GLU A 115 21.81 15.94 -25.40
N SER A 116 20.83 15.43 -24.69
CA SER A 116 20.72 15.70 -23.25
C SER A 116 21.91 15.05 -22.59
N THR A 117 22.90 15.84 -22.21
CA THR A 117 23.96 15.42 -21.29
C THR A 117 23.46 15.23 -19.86
N GLU A 118 22.20 15.49 -19.60
CA GLU A 118 21.49 14.90 -18.48
C GLU A 118 21.22 13.41 -18.79
N VAL A 119 22.27 12.61 -19.00
CA VAL A 119 22.29 11.28 -18.44
C VAL A 119 22.02 11.55 -16.97
N LEU A 120 20.83 11.22 -16.49
CA LEU A 120 20.59 11.10 -15.07
C LEU A 120 21.69 10.14 -14.59
N GLU A 121 22.82 10.72 -14.15
CA GLU A 121 23.89 9.93 -13.53
C GLU A 121 23.21 9.29 -12.33
N GLU A 122 22.78 8.05 -12.50
CA GLU A 122 22.14 7.29 -11.44
C GLU A 122 23.20 7.08 -10.36
N VAL A 123 23.27 8.07 -9.46
CA VAL A 123 24.17 8.05 -8.32
C VAL A 123 23.61 7.08 -7.33
N VAL A 124 24.35 6.03 -7.05
CA VAL A 124 23.98 5.01 -6.08
C VAL A 124 24.77 5.28 -4.80
N VAL A 125 24.09 5.39 -3.69
CA VAL A 125 24.76 5.43 -2.39
C VAL A 125 25.28 4.03 -2.07
N VAL A 126 26.58 3.92 -1.85
CA VAL A 126 27.26 2.69 -1.49
C VAL A 126 28.11 2.98 -0.26
N GLY A 127 27.80 2.34 0.82
CA GLY A 127 28.50 2.58 2.06
C GLY A 127 28.27 3.97 2.64
N TYR A 128 29.34 4.65 2.94
CA TYR A 128 29.32 6.01 3.51
C TYR A 128 29.48 7.10 2.43
N GLY A 129 29.39 6.75 1.14
CA GLY A 129 29.56 7.68 0.03
C GLY A 129 28.62 7.41 -1.13
N ALA A 130 28.50 8.39 -2.01
CA ALA A 130 27.74 8.28 -3.26
C ALA A 130 28.71 7.97 -4.41
N GLN A 131 28.45 6.92 -5.19
CA GLN A 131 29.23 6.56 -6.38
C GLN A 131 28.32 6.46 -7.60
N LYS A 132 28.88 6.71 -8.77
CA LYS A 132 28.16 6.50 -10.02
C LYS A 132 27.89 5.00 -10.18
N LYS A 133 26.70 4.64 -10.60
CA LYS A 133 26.29 3.23 -10.81
C LYS A 133 27.25 2.47 -11.71
N GLU A 134 27.79 3.14 -12.72
CA GLU A 134 28.75 2.57 -13.67
C GLU A 134 30.10 2.18 -13.06
N THR A 135 30.46 2.79 -11.91
CA THR A 135 31.73 2.51 -11.23
C THR A 135 31.61 1.43 -10.16
N LEU A 136 30.39 0.91 -9.92
CA LEU A 136 30.14 -0.11 -8.91
C LEU A 136 30.55 -1.49 -9.42
N THR A 137 31.56 -2.09 -8.78
CA THR A 137 32.03 -3.46 -9.06
C THR A 137 31.16 -4.54 -8.39
N GLY A 138 30.22 -4.16 -7.53
CA GLY A 138 29.33 -5.07 -6.77
C GLY A 138 27.94 -5.21 -7.37
N ALA A 139 27.24 -6.30 -7.02
CA ALA A 139 25.84 -6.53 -7.39
C ALA A 139 24.91 -5.60 -6.59
N VAL A 140 24.63 -4.41 -7.13
CA VAL A 140 23.69 -3.44 -6.56
C VAL A 140 22.43 -3.37 -7.42
N THR A 141 21.26 -3.48 -6.78
CA THR A 141 19.98 -3.27 -7.44
C THR A 141 19.33 -2.02 -6.85
N VAL A 142 18.93 -1.10 -7.71
CA VAL A 142 18.33 0.19 -7.32
C VAL A 142 16.85 0.18 -7.70
N VAL A 143 16.00 0.55 -6.75
CA VAL A 143 14.57 0.81 -6.98
C VAL A 143 14.33 2.30 -6.77
N SER A 144 13.86 2.98 -7.81
CA SER A 144 13.57 4.41 -7.78
C SER A 144 12.16 4.73 -7.28
N ASP A 145 11.92 6.00 -6.94
CA ASP A 145 10.62 6.51 -6.50
C ASP A 145 9.51 6.29 -7.54
N LYS A 146 9.83 6.31 -8.82
CA LYS A 146 8.87 6.07 -9.91
C LYS A 146 8.26 4.68 -9.80
N MET A 147 9.09 3.64 -9.56
CA MET A 147 8.60 2.27 -9.39
C MET A 147 7.71 2.11 -8.15
N LEU A 148 7.94 2.90 -7.10
CA LEU A 148 7.12 2.90 -5.89
C LEU A 148 5.77 3.60 -6.11
N LYS A 149 5.74 4.72 -6.83
CA LYS A 149 4.53 5.52 -7.11
C LYS A 149 3.55 4.81 -8.04
N ASP A 150 4.03 4.10 -9.04
CA ASP A 150 3.21 3.42 -10.05
C ASP A 150 2.37 2.26 -9.47
N LYS A 151 2.60 1.86 -8.22
CA LYS A 151 1.86 0.79 -7.52
C LYS A 151 0.61 1.25 -6.75
N GLY A 152 0.30 2.54 -6.77
CA GLY A 152 -0.86 3.10 -6.07
C GLY A 152 -0.64 3.28 -4.55
N ALA A 153 -1.74 3.29 -3.79
CA ALA A 153 -1.69 3.47 -2.33
C ALA A 153 -1.22 2.20 -1.64
N LEU A 154 0.05 2.16 -1.29
CA LEU A 154 0.65 1.04 -0.57
C LEU A 154 0.61 1.31 0.93
N SER A 155 0.26 0.28 1.71
CA SER A 155 0.35 0.32 3.17
C SER A 155 1.79 0.25 3.65
N ASN A 156 2.64 -0.46 2.90
CA ASN A 156 4.04 -0.73 3.26
C ASN A 156 4.93 -0.65 2.00
N PRO A 157 6.10 0.03 2.06
CA PRO A 157 7.03 0.07 0.93
C PRO A 157 7.50 -1.32 0.45
N ALA A 158 7.60 -2.31 1.34
CA ALA A 158 7.99 -3.67 0.98
C ALA A 158 7.02 -4.33 -0.01
N GLN A 159 5.75 -3.95 0.02
CA GLN A 159 4.73 -4.43 -0.93
C GLN A 159 5.06 -4.03 -2.37
N ALA A 160 5.58 -2.81 -2.58
CA ALA A 160 5.99 -2.35 -3.90
C ALA A 160 7.18 -3.14 -4.47
N LEU A 161 8.02 -3.65 -3.59
CA LEU A 161 9.28 -4.34 -3.95
C LEU A 161 9.06 -5.80 -4.32
N GLN A 162 7.94 -6.38 -3.94
CA GLN A 162 7.65 -7.80 -4.16
C GLN A 162 7.68 -8.14 -5.65
N GLY A 163 8.56 -9.09 -6.04
CA GLY A 163 8.74 -9.51 -7.43
C GLY A 163 9.46 -8.52 -8.35
N GLN A 164 9.91 -7.36 -7.84
CA GLN A 164 10.58 -6.33 -8.63
C GLN A 164 12.10 -6.41 -8.56
N VAL A 165 12.64 -7.02 -7.51
CA VAL A 165 14.09 -7.03 -7.26
C VAL A 165 14.64 -8.43 -7.43
N PRO A 166 15.48 -8.70 -8.45
CA PRO A 166 16.08 -10.01 -8.66
C PRO A 166 16.87 -10.49 -7.43
N GLY A 167 16.62 -11.74 -7.00
CA GLY A 167 17.31 -12.35 -5.86
C GLY A 167 16.88 -11.83 -4.48
N VAL A 168 15.81 -11.03 -4.41
CA VAL A 168 15.17 -10.63 -3.15
C VAL A 168 13.85 -11.37 -3.00
N ILE A 169 13.70 -12.09 -1.92
CA ILE A 169 12.47 -12.81 -1.56
C ILE A 169 11.74 -11.97 -0.53
N ILE A 170 10.55 -11.53 -0.86
CA ILE A 170 9.68 -10.77 0.04
C ILE A 170 8.39 -11.58 0.21
N THR A 171 8.13 -12.01 1.44
CA THR A 171 6.93 -12.75 1.81
C THR A 171 6.10 -11.96 2.80
N ARG A 172 4.80 -12.07 2.67
CA ARG A 172 3.83 -11.48 3.58
C ARG A 172 3.20 -12.62 4.40
N ASN A 173 3.25 -12.51 5.72
CA ASN A 173 2.75 -13.56 6.61
C ASN A 173 1.28 -13.38 6.95
N SER A 174 0.79 -12.14 6.94
CA SER A 174 -0.59 -11.80 7.28
C SER A 174 -1.13 -10.74 6.32
N ALA A 175 -2.43 -10.78 6.07
CA ALA A 175 -3.16 -9.75 5.32
C ALA A 175 -3.97 -8.83 6.25
N ALA A 176 -3.89 -9.04 7.57
CA ALA A 176 -4.59 -8.22 8.54
C ALA A 176 -4.08 -6.78 8.51
N PRO A 177 -4.94 -5.77 8.55
CA PRO A 177 -4.56 -4.38 8.56
C PRO A 177 -3.60 -4.06 9.72
N GLY A 178 -2.40 -3.53 9.38
CA GLY A 178 -1.39 -3.17 10.37
C GLY A 178 -0.54 -4.30 10.93
N ASP A 179 -0.87 -5.56 10.66
CA ASP A 179 -0.12 -6.76 11.06
C ASP A 179 0.37 -7.55 9.83
N GLU A 180 0.89 -6.84 8.85
CA GLU A 180 1.24 -7.44 7.57
C GLU A 180 2.52 -8.29 7.61
N SER A 181 3.35 -8.16 8.63
CA SER A 181 4.57 -8.95 8.90
C SER A 181 5.36 -9.34 7.65
N TRP A 182 6.02 -8.34 7.06
CA TRP A 182 6.83 -8.56 5.86
C TRP A 182 8.18 -9.17 6.20
N ASN A 183 8.49 -10.32 5.63
CA ASN A 183 9.81 -10.94 5.69
C ASN A 183 10.57 -10.68 4.40
N MET A 184 11.78 -10.14 4.55
CA MET A 184 12.68 -9.88 3.43
C MET A 184 13.95 -10.71 3.58
N LYS A 185 14.38 -11.37 2.51
CA LYS A 185 15.62 -12.12 2.43
C LYS A 185 16.33 -11.81 1.13
N LEU A 186 17.61 -11.47 1.23
CA LEU A 186 18.49 -11.33 0.08
C LEU A 186 19.26 -12.64 -0.06
N ARG A 187 19.09 -13.36 -1.20
CA ARG A 187 19.76 -14.64 -1.48
C ARG A 187 19.44 -15.82 -0.55
N GLY A 188 18.26 -15.80 0.09
CA GLY A 188 17.78 -16.93 0.88
C GLY A 188 18.15 -16.89 2.36
N SER A 189 18.10 -18.05 3.03
CA SER A 189 18.37 -18.17 4.47
C SER A 189 19.73 -18.80 4.67
N PHE A 190 20.62 -18.10 5.38
CA PHE A 190 21.96 -18.59 5.76
C PHE A 190 22.05 -18.96 7.24
N SER A 191 21.07 -18.53 8.05
CA SER A 191 20.99 -18.82 9.48
C SER A 191 19.56 -19.18 9.87
N LYS A 192 19.42 -20.08 10.84
CA LYS A 192 18.12 -20.44 11.41
C LYS A 192 17.53 -19.30 12.24
N ASN A 193 18.37 -18.52 12.91
CA ASN A 193 17.92 -17.53 13.88
C ASN A 193 17.68 -16.15 13.28
N ASN A 194 18.52 -15.71 12.33
CA ASN A 194 18.35 -14.43 11.65
C ASN A 194 18.99 -14.46 10.26
N SER A 195 18.20 -14.19 9.24
CA SER A 195 18.64 -14.03 7.85
C SER A 195 18.09 -12.75 7.23
N ALA A 196 17.57 -11.83 8.06
CA ALA A 196 17.10 -10.52 7.62
C ALA A 196 18.30 -9.64 7.19
N PRO A 197 18.14 -8.82 6.16
CA PRO A 197 19.14 -7.83 5.78
C PRO A 197 19.24 -6.72 6.84
N LEU A 198 20.41 -6.09 6.91
CA LEU A 198 20.59 -4.86 7.66
C LEU A 198 19.88 -3.71 6.93
N VAL A 199 19.03 -2.97 7.61
CA VAL A 199 18.33 -1.80 7.05
C VAL A 199 19.00 -0.52 7.52
N ILE A 200 19.29 0.38 6.57
CA ILE A 200 19.87 1.70 6.87
C ILE A 200 19.00 2.75 6.17
N ILE A 201 18.51 3.70 6.94
CA ILE A 201 17.66 4.80 6.46
C ILE A 201 18.44 6.10 6.63
N ASP A 202 18.74 6.79 5.53
CA ASP A 202 19.50 8.06 5.53
C ASP A 202 20.79 8.00 6.36
N GLY A 203 21.49 6.85 6.31
CA GLY A 203 22.75 6.63 7.01
C GLY A 203 22.61 6.12 8.44
N VAL A 204 21.41 5.97 8.99
CA VAL A 204 21.16 5.47 10.34
C VAL A 204 20.58 4.05 10.30
N GLU A 205 21.13 3.15 11.12
CA GLU A 205 20.61 1.78 11.27
C GLU A 205 19.18 1.80 11.81
N SER A 206 18.31 1.01 11.22
CA SER A 206 16.91 0.84 11.62
C SER A 206 16.52 -0.63 11.59
N ASP A 207 15.60 -1.03 12.44
CA ASP A 207 15.10 -2.41 12.46
C ASP A 207 14.31 -2.73 11.20
N ASP A 208 13.60 -1.74 10.65
CA ASP A 208 12.67 -1.90 9.54
C ASP A 208 12.39 -0.55 8.84
N PHE A 209 11.97 -0.60 7.60
CA PHE A 209 11.51 0.57 6.84
C PHE A 209 9.99 0.55 6.55
N SER A 210 9.25 -0.40 7.12
CA SER A 210 7.81 -0.56 6.92
C SER A 210 6.99 0.65 7.37
N GLN A 211 7.52 1.41 8.31
CA GLN A 211 6.86 2.60 8.84
C GLN A 211 7.05 3.85 7.96
N LEU A 212 8.00 3.82 7.00
CA LEU A 212 8.20 4.93 6.09
C LEU A 212 7.01 5.09 5.15
N ASN A 213 6.74 6.35 4.82
CA ASN A 213 5.82 6.66 3.73
C ASN A 213 6.48 6.35 2.38
N PRO A 214 5.91 5.49 1.51
CA PRO A 214 6.46 5.23 0.18
C PRO A 214 6.68 6.50 -0.65
N GLY A 215 5.83 7.52 -0.47
CA GLY A 215 5.94 8.81 -1.14
C GLY A 215 7.18 9.63 -0.74
N ASP A 216 7.75 9.38 0.44
CA ASP A 216 8.97 10.03 0.92
C ASP A 216 10.26 9.31 0.53
N ILE A 217 10.19 8.12 -0.06
CA ILE A 217 11.36 7.37 -0.49
C ILE A 217 11.80 7.88 -1.86
N GLU A 218 13.08 8.18 -2.00
CA GLU A 218 13.73 8.54 -3.26
C GLU A 218 14.27 7.29 -3.96
N SER A 219 15.00 6.44 -3.21
CA SER A 219 15.53 5.18 -3.72
C SER A 219 15.71 4.13 -2.63
N ILE A 220 15.68 2.86 -3.03
CA ILE A 220 16.05 1.72 -2.19
C ILE A 220 17.12 0.94 -2.93
N ASN A 221 18.30 0.83 -2.31
CA ASN A 221 19.46 0.14 -2.85
C ASN A 221 19.70 -1.16 -2.09
N PHE A 222 19.81 -2.26 -2.82
CA PHE A 222 20.08 -3.58 -2.28
C PHE A 222 21.54 -3.94 -2.51
N LEU A 223 22.33 -3.93 -1.43
CA LEU A 223 23.73 -4.32 -1.46
C LEU A 223 23.85 -5.80 -1.12
N LYS A 224 24.50 -6.53 -2.01
CA LYS A 224 24.72 -7.98 -1.89
C LYS A 224 26.20 -8.27 -1.93
N ASP A 225 26.62 -9.32 -1.23
CA ASP A 225 28.01 -9.80 -1.23
C ASP A 225 29.05 -8.76 -0.78
N ALA A 226 30.12 -8.59 -1.56
CA ALA A 226 31.24 -7.70 -1.27
C ALA A 226 30.80 -6.25 -1.02
N SER A 227 29.76 -5.76 -1.68
CA SER A 227 29.26 -4.41 -1.49
C SER A 227 28.62 -4.18 -0.10
N ALA A 228 28.14 -5.25 0.55
CA ALA A 228 27.63 -5.21 1.92
C ALA A 228 28.73 -5.31 2.99
N ALA A 229 29.92 -5.79 2.65
CA ALA A 229 30.98 -6.11 3.60
C ALA A 229 31.47 -4.90 4.42
N ILE A 230 31.37 -3.69 3.90
CA ILE A 230 31.75 -2.45 4.61
C ILE A 230 30.92 -2.19 5.87
N TYR A 231 29.72 -2.82 5.98
CA TYR A 231 28.85 -2.73 7.16
C TYR A 231 29.11 -3.82 8.20
N GLY A 232 30.18 -4.64 7.99
CA GLY A 232 30.65 -5.65 8.93
C GLY A 232 29.72 -6.86 9.06
N SER A 233 29.83 -7.58 10.17
CA SER A 233 29.15 -8.86 10.40
C SER A 233 27.61 -8.77 10.43
N LYS A 234 27.05 -7.64 10.82
CA LYS A 234 25.59 -7.41 10.79
C LYS A 234 25.01 -7.48 9.37
N ALA A 235 25.82 -7.22 8.38
CA ALA A 235 25.43 -7.22 6.96
C ALA A 235 25.53 -8.59 6.28
N ALA A 236 25.73 -9.68 7.05
CA ALA A 236 25.81 -11.03 6.49
C ALA A 236 24.56 -11.42 5.68
N GLY A 237 23.37 -10.88 6.00
CA GLY A 237 22.14 -11.03 5.25
C GLY A 237 22.00 -10.08 4.05
N GLY A 238 23.01 -9.26 3.77
CA GLY A 238 22.95 -8.13 2.85
C GLY A 238 22.50 -6.84 3.53
N VAL A 239 22.48 -5.75 2.77
CA VAL A 239 22.08 -4.42 3.26
C VAL A 239 21.01 -3.82 2.37
N VAL A 240 20.00 -3.20 2.98
CA VAL A 240 18.98 -2.39 2.32
C VAL A 240 19.22 -0.93 2.71
N LEU A 241 19.67 -0.13 1.76
CA LEU A 241 19.86 1.30 1.94
C LEU A 241 18.63 2.04 1.43
N VAL A 242 17.93 2.70 2.31
CA VAL A 242 16.79 3.53 1.98
C VAL A 242 17.20 4.99 2.03
N GLN A 243 17.03 5.66 0.91
CA GLN A 243 17.21 7.11 0.81
C GLN A 243 15.86 7.78 0.73
N THR A 244 15.67 8.81 1.51
CA THR A 244 14.45 9.58 1.48
C THR A 244 14.65 10.88 0.70
N LYS A 245 13.53 11.41 0.17
CA LYS A 245 13.52 12.62 -0.64
C LYS A 245 14.00 13.83 0.15
N LYS A 246 14.93 14.55 -0.45
CA LYS A 246 15.45 15.83 0.04
C LYS A 246 14.85 16.97 -0.77
N ALA A 247 14.80 18.16 -0.18
CA ALA A 247 14.43 19.35 -0.92
C ALA A 247 15.57 19.81 -1.83
N LYS A 248 15.20 20.54 -2.86
CA LYS A 248 16.14 21.27 -3.73
C LYS A 248 15.86 22.77 -3.61
N GLU A 249 16.85 23.57 -3.91
CA GLU A 249 16.67 25.03 -4.02
C GLU A 249 15.57 25.36 -5.02
N GLY A 250 14.80 26.39 -4.71
CA GLY A 250 13.75 26.86 -5.59
C GLY A 250 12.51 27.38 -4.86
N LYS A 251 11.51 27.74 -5.64
CA LYS A 251 10.23 28.21 -5.10
C LYS A 251 9.54 27.12 -4.29
N VAL A 252 8.78 27.55 -3.29
CA VAL A 252 7.98 26.61 -2.49
C VAL A 252 7.00 25.86 -3.39
N LYS A 253 7.05 24.54 -3.31
CA LYS A 253 6.19 23.59 -4.02
C LYS A 253 5.33 22.84 -3.01
N VAL A 254 4.04 22.80 -3.25
CA VAL A 254 3.07 22.05 -2.45
C VAL A 254 2.54 20.90 -3.32
N GLU A 255 2.62 19.69 -2.83
CA GLU A 255 2.14 18.50 -3.51
C GLU A 255 1.14 17.77 -2.61
N TYR A 256 0.00 17.40 -3.16
CA TYR A 256 -0.99 16.57 -2.51
C TYR A 256 -1.24 15.32 -3.34
N SER A 257 -1.27 14.16 -2.67
CA SER A 257 -1.65 12.87 -3.25
C SER A 257 -2.72 12.22 -2.39
N GLY A 258 -3.82 11.85 -3.01
CA GLY A 258 -4.91 11.14 -2.35
C GLY A 258 -5.29 9.88 -3.11
N SER A 259 -5.61 8.81 -2.40
CA SER A 259 -6.05 7.55 -3.00
C SER A 259 -7.10 6.85 -2.17
N VAL A 260 -8.02 6.19 -2.86
CA VAL A 260 -9.03 5.29 -2.30
C VAL A 260 -8.87 3.94 -3.00
N THR A 261 -8.77 2.89 -2.22
CA THR A 261 -8.58 1.52 -2.72
C THR A 261 -9.72 0.64 -2.22
N ALA A 262 -10.43 0.00 -3.13
CA ALA A 262 -11.36 -1.08 -2.80
C ALA A 262 -10.60 -2.40 -2.72
N LYS A 263 -10.81 -3.14 -1.63
CA LYS A 263 -10.20 -4.44 -1.38
C LYS A 263 -11.27 -5.52 -1.51
N PHE A 264 -11.05 -6.43 -2.43
CA PHE A 264 -11.91 -7.59 -2.61
C PHE A 264 -11.22 -8.81 -2.03
N VAL A 265 -12.02 -9.73 -1.52
CA VAL A 265 -11.50 -11.04 -1.15
C VAL A 265 -11.05 -11.73 -2.43
N GLY A 266 -9.81 -12.19 -2.45
CA GLY A 266 -9.22 -12.85 -3.63
C GLY A 266 -9.81 -14.23 -3.89
N LEU A 267 -9.01 -15.11 -4.48
CA LEU A 267 -9.41 -16.51 -4.70
C LEU A 267 -9.69 -17.18 -3.35
N GLN A 268 -10.91 -17.60 -3.15
CA GLN A 268 -11.33 -18.40 -2.00
C GLN A 268 -11.63 -19.82 -2.48
N PRO A 269 -11.34 -20.85 -1.64
CA PRO A 269 -11.82 -22.19 -1.92
C PRO A 269 -13.35 -22.20 -1.86
N THR A 270 -13.98 -22.87 -2.80
CA THR A 270 -15.41 -23.17 -2.70
C THR A 270 -15.61 -24.14 -1.55
N LEU A 271 -16.47 -23.77 -0.60
CA LEU A 271 -16.83 -24.68 0.48
C LEU A 271 -17.87 -25.67 0.01
N MET A 272 -17.90 -26.82 0.67
CA MET A 272 -18.92 -27.85 0.43
C MET A 272 -20.29 -27.33 0.88
N THR A 273 -21.28 -27.57 0.07
CA THR A 273 -22.70 -27.47 0.49
C THR A 273 -23.01 -28.56 1.54
N LEU A 274 -24.15 -28.44 2.21
CA LEU A 274 -24.58 -29.46 3.16
C LEU A 274 -24.69 -30.86 2.50
N ASP A 275 -25.18 -30.93 1.25
CA ASP A 275 -25.31 -32.21 0.53
C ASP A 275 -23.93 -32.81 0.21
N GLU A 276 -23.01 -32.03 -0.34
CA GLU A 276 -21.64 -32.49 -0.63
C GLU A 276 -20.89 -32.88 0.64
N TRP A 277 -21.11 -32.16 1.74
CA TRP A 277 -20.55 -32.50 3.04
C TRP A 277 -21.12 -33.82 3.55
N CYS A 278 -22.43 -34.04 3.42
CA CYS A 278 -23.08 -35.30 3.78
C CYS A 278 -22.52 -36.47 2.97
N ASP A 279 -22.34 -36.29 1.66
CA ASP A 279 -21.77 -37.33 0.79
C ASP A 279 -20.34 -37.68 1.19
N ALA A 280 -19.51 -36.64 1.44
CA ALA A 280 -18.12 -36.83 1.87
C ALA A 280 -18.02 -37.50 3.25
N MET A 281 -18.87 -37.09 4.22
CA MET A 281 -18.92 -37.68 5.53
C MET A 281 -19.37 -39.12 5.50
N GLU A 282 -20.44 -39.42 4.78
CA GLU A 282 -20.93 -40.81 4.60
C GLU A 282 -19.84 -41.70 4.02
N GLN A 283 -19.20 -41.27 2.92
CA GLN A 283 -18.12 -42.04 2.30
C GLN A 283 -16.94 -42.25 3.27
N ALA A 284 -16.54 -41.23 4.03
CA ALA A 284 -15.46 -41.35 5.00
C ALA A 284 -15.80 -42.36 6.10
N ARG A 285 -17.02 -42.31 6.65
CA ARG A 285 -17.45 -43.24 7.71
C ARG A 285 -17.62 -44.65 7.23
N LEU A 286 -18.12 -44.84 6.00
CA LEU A 286 -18.21 -46.16 5.35
C LEU A 286 -16.82 -46.78 5.08
N ASN A 287 -15.84 -45.96 4.66
CA ASN A 287 -14.46 -46.40 4.48
C ASN A 287 -13.83 -46.84 5.81
N ASP A 288 -14.25 -46.25 6.94
CA ASP A 288 -13.86 -46.66 8.29
C ASP A 288 -14.63 -47.91 8.78
N ASN A 289 -15.39 -48.56 7.93
CA ASN A 289 -16.25 -49.71 8.24
C ASN A 289 -17.32 -49.42 9.30
N LYS A 290 -17.79 -48.16 9.39
CA LYS A 290 -18.88 -47.79 10.28
C LYS A 290 -20.24 -48.14 9.69
N LYS A 291 -21.22 -48.41 10.54
CA LYS A 291 -22.59 -48.72 10.15
C LYS A 291 -23.56 -47.67 10.66
N LEU A 292 -24.63 -47.45 9.94
CA LEU A 292 -25.65 -46.47 10.30
C LEU A 292 -26.20 -46.66 11.72
N ALA A 293 -26.39 -47.93 12.14
CA ALA A 293 -26.94 -48.23 13.47
C ALA A 293 -26.02 -47.82 14.62
N ASP A 294 -24.70 -47.78 14.40
CA ASP A 294 -23.71 -47.64 15.46
C ASP A 294 -22.89 -46.35 15.34
N ASP A 295 -23.13 -45.52 14.28
CA ASP A 295 -22.33 -44.34 14.03
C ASP A 295 -23.16 -43.08 14.01
N GLN A 296 -22.88 -42.17 14.96
CA GLN A 296 -23.61 -40.91 15.13
C GLN A 296 -23.56 -40.02 13.89
N TRP A 297 -22.44 -39.99 13.16
CA TRP A 297 -22.29 -39.14 11.97
C TRP A 297 -23.11 -39.65 10.79
N LEU A 298 -23.17 -40.97 10.58
CA LEU A 298 -24.06 -41.54 9.57
C LEU A 298 -25.54 -41.28 9.90
N GLN A 299 -25.90 -41.35 11.18
CA GLN A 299 -27.25 -41.02 11.64
C GLN A 299 -27.56 -39.52 11.41
N TYR A 300 -26.59 -38.62 11.74
CA TYR A 300 -26.73 -37.22 11.45
C TYR A 300 -26.90 -36.92 9.96
N VAL A 301 -26.09 -37.55 9.10
CA VAL A 301 -26.20 -37.40 7.62
C VAL A 301 -27.59 -37.83 7.13
N ALA A 302 -28.11 -38.95 7.63
CA ALA A 302 -29.43 -39.43 7.25
C ALA A 302 -30.54 -38.41 7.61
N LEU A 303 -30.46 -37.81 8.81
CA LEU A 303 -31.38 -36.75 9.23
C LEU A 303 -31.19 -35.45 8.46
N ALA A 304 -29.96 -35.06 8.18
CA ALA A 304 -29.66 -33.82 7.47
C ALA A 304 -30.28 -33.83 6.06
N ARG A 305 -30.21 -34.96 5.36
CA ARG A 305 -30.84 -35.12 4.04
C ARG A 305 -32.37 -35.03 4.07
N GLN A 306 -33.00 -35.43 5.19
CA GLN A 306 -34.46 -35.40 5.34
C GLN A 306 -34.96 -34.01 5.80
N ASN A 307 -34.13 -33.25 6.48
CA ASN A 307 -34.51 -32.00 7.14
C ASN A 307 -33.71 -30.78 6.65
N LYS A 308 -33.19 -30.81 5.44
CA LYS A 308 -32.43 -29.67 4.87
C LYS A 308 -33.24 -28.37 4.93
N GLY A 309 -32.64 -27.32 5.46
CA GLY A 309 -33.28 -26.01 5.67
C GLY A 309 -34.14 -25.92 6.93
N HIS A 310 -34.20 -26.98 7.73
CA HIS A 310 -34.99 -27.04 8.96
C HIS A 310 -34.12 -27.32 10.20
N TYR A 311 -34.76 -27.28 11.35
CA TYR A 311 -34.19 -27.68 12.63
C TYR A 311 -35.12 -28.63 13.38
N ILE A 312 -34.57 -29.41 14.28
CA ILE A 312 -35.31 -30.27 15.20
C ILE A 312 -35.12 -29.74 16.61
N ASN A 313 -36.17 -29.24 17.22
CA ASN A 313 -36.15 -28.82 18.61
C ASN A 313 -36.23 -30.07 19.53
N VAL A 314 -35.16 -30.34 20.24
CA VAL A 314 -35.03 -31.55 21.07
C VAL A 314 -35.93 -31.54 22.29
N GLU A 315 -36.20 -30.37 22.87
CA GLU A 315 -37.13 -30.26 24.01
C GLU A 315 -38.56 -30.63 23.63
N GLN A 316 -38.97 -30.27 22.41
CA GLN A 316 -40.33 -30.53 21.91
C GLN A 316 -40.49 -31.89 21.26
N SER A 317 -39.47 -32.33 20.52
CA SER A 317 -39.54 -33.52 19.65
C SER A 317 -38.83 -34.75 20.22
N GLY A 318 -38.07 -34.58 21.33
CA GLY A 318 -37.15 -35.60 21.83
C GLY A 318 -35.84 -35.65 21.10
N ASN A 319 -34.79 -36.16 21.73
CA ASN A 319 -33.47 -36.34 21.08
C ASN A 319 -33.54 -37.52 20.11
N PRO A 320 -33.34 -37.31 18.81
CA PRO A 320 -33.32 -38.39 17.82
C PRO A 320 -32.13 -39.36 17.99
N PHE A 321 -31.11 -38.95 18.78
CA PHE A 321 -29.89 -39.75 19.03
C PHE A 321 -29.53 -39.84 20.52
N PRO A 322 -30.41 -40.41 21.36
CA PRO A 322 -30.23 -40.38 22.82
C PRO A 322 -28.96 -41.10 23.31
N ASP A 323 -28.45 -42.08 22.53
CA ASP A 323 -27.26 -42.84 22.89
C ASP A 323 -25.97 -42.22 22.36
N SER A 324 -26.03 -41.35 21.33
CA SER A 324 -24.89 -40.86 20.57
C SER A 324 -24.57 -39.38 20.85
N PHE A 325 -25.58 -38.53 20.90
CA PHE A 325 -25.46 -37.13 21.21
C PHE A 325 -26.05 -36.85 22.60
N GLN A 326 -25.18 -36.81 23.60
CA GLN A 326 -25.60 -36.50 24.97
C GLN A 326 -25.81 -35.01 25.14
N GLY A 327 -27.00 -34.62 25.56
CA GLY A 327 -27.38 -33.24 25.83
C GLY A 327 -28.65 -32.83 25.08
N LEU A 328 -29.23 -31.70 25.53
CA LEU A 328 -30.41 -31.09 24.91
C LEU A 328 -29.93 -30.00 23.96
N TYR A 329 -29.61 -30.37 22.71
CA TYR A 329 -29.25 -29.42 21.68
C TYR A 329 -30.20 -29.54 20.49
N ASP A 330 -30.59 -28.41 19.92
CA ASP A 330 -31.32 -28.41 18.66
C ASP A 330 -30.46 -28.93 17.53
N PHE A 331 -31.00 -29.81 16.70
CA PHE A 331 -30.32 -30.23 15.46
C PHE A 331 -30.71 -29.27 14.34
N VAL A 332 -29.69 -28.76 13.66
CA VAL A 332 -29.85 -27.76 12.60
C VAL A 332 -29.23 -28.28 11.29
N PHE A 333 -29.89 -28.01 10.15
CA PHE A 333 -29.51 -28.56 8.84
C PHE A 333 -29.61 -27.49 7.75
N PHE A 334 -28.89 -26.38 7.95
CA PHE A 334 -28.81 -25.26 7.01
C PHE A 334 -27.72 -25.49 5.97
N ASP A 335 -27.67 -24.61 4.98
CA ASP A 335 -26.61 -24.59 3.96
C ASP A 335 -25.90 -23.24 4.04
N THR A 336 -24.93 -23.17 4.94
CA THR A 336 -24.25 -21.93 5.31
C THR A 336 -22.92 -21.84 4.61
N ASP A 337 -22.74 -20.81 3.76
CA ASP A 337 -21.43 -20.44 3.22
C ASP A 337 -20.69 -19.57 4.23
N TRP A 338 -19.80 -20.20 5.00
CA TRP A 338 -19.00 -19.53 6.02
C TRP A 338 -18.00 -18.52 5.44
N GLN A 339 -17.58 -18.68 4.16
CA GLN A 339 -16.72 -17.70 3.51
C GLN A 339 -17.49 -16.40 3.27
N ASP A 340 -18.71 -16.50 2.76
CA ASP A 340 -19.56 -15.32 2.54
C ASP A 340 -19.99 -14.66 3.87
N ILE A 341 -20.24 -15.45 4.91
CA ILE A 341 -20.55 -14.91 6.24
C ILE A 341 -19.39 -14.08 6.80
N MET A 342 -18.16 -14.58 6.72
CA MET A 342 -17.02 -13.97 7.41
C MET A 342 -16.35 -12.86 6.60
N TRP A 343 -16.32 -12.97 5.29
CA TRP A 343 -15.49 -12.11 4.44
C TRP A 343 -16.30 -11.24 3.49
N GLY A 344 -15.77 -10.07 3.18
CA GLY A 344 -16.44 -9.12 2.29
C GLY A 344 -15.49 -8.09 1.70
N THR A 345 -16.06 -7.05 1.11
CA THR A 345 -15.31 -5.93 0.54
C THR A 345 -14.93 -4.93 1.63
N ALA A 346 -13.71 -4.41 1.56
CA ALA A 346 -13.20 -3.37 2.43
C ALA A 346 -12.67 -2.18 1.63
N ALA A 347 -12.38 -1.08 2.30
CA ALA A 347 -11.80 0.11 1.70
C ALA A 347 -10.59 0.60 2.49
N SER A 348 -9.62 1.15 1.76
CA SER A 348 -8.47 1.85 2.33
C SER A 348 -8.38 3.23 1.72
N THR A 349 -7.98 4.22 2.53
CA THR A 349 -7.74 5.58 2.05
C THR A 349 -6.35 6.04 2.48
N SER A 350 -5.69 6.82 1.63
CA SER A 350 -4.41 7.43 1.97
C SER A 350 -4.37 8.86 1.45
N HIS A 351 -3.93 9.77 2.30
CA HIS A 351 -3.79 11.19 1.99
C HIS A 351 -2.38 11.63 2.39
N GLU A 352 -1.66 12.20 1.46
CA GLU A 352 -0.31 12.70 1.65
C GLU A 352 -0.24 14.16 1.19
N LEU A 353 0.38 14.99 2.02
CA LEU A 353 0.68 16.38 1.72
C LEU A 353 2.18 16.60 1.92
N SER A 354 2.84 17.21 0.96
CA SER A 354 4.21 17.65 1.13
C SER A 354 4.43 19.10 0.67
N VAL A 355 5.32 19.78 1.38
CA VAL A 355 5.77 21.14 1.08
C VAL A 355 7.29 21.11 1.03
N SER A 356 7.87 21.58 -0.05
CA SER A 356 9.32 21.64 -0.22
C SER A 356 9.74 22.93 -0.90
N GLY A 357 10.95 23.39 -0.62
CA GLY A 357 11.50 24.60 -1.21
C GLY A 357 12.75 25.07 -0.45
N GLY A 358 13.26 26.21 -0.82
CA GLY A 358 14.41 26.79 -0.13
C GLY A 358 15.24 27.72 -1.00
N ASN A 359 16.33 28.17 -0.44
CA ASN A 359 17.28 29.06 -1.08
C ASN A 359 18.72 28.56 -0.82
N GLU A 360 19.72 29.29 -1.30
CA GLU A 360 21.16 28.98 -1.13
C GLU A 360 21.61 28.74 0.33
N ARG A 361 20.84 29.16 1.34
CA ARG A 361 21.19 28.98 2.76
C ARG A 361 20.47 27.83 3.42
N SER A 362 19.26 27.52 2.97
CA SER A 362 18.47 26.46 3.59
C SER A 362 17.46 25.91 2.59
N VAL A 363 17.38 24.60 2.52
CA VAL A 363 16.37 23.86 1.77
C VAL A 363 15.63 22.92 2.71
N PHE A 364 14.31 22.85 2.57
CA PHE A 364 13.47 22.04 3.45
C PHE A 364 12.42 21.25 2.69
N ARG A 365 12.09 20.08 3.22
CA ARG A 365 10.92 19.29 2.84
C ARG A 365 10.17 18.85 4.08
N LEU A 366 8.89 19.17 4.12
CA LEU A 366 7.94 18.76 5.12
C LEU A 366 6.93 17.83 4.44
N SER A 367 6.66 16.65 5.00
CA SER A 367 5.61 15.76 4.53
C SER A 367 4.78 15.24 5.67
N GLY A 368 3.51 14.98 5.40
CA GLY A 368 2.57 14.35 6.30
C GLY A 368 1.68 13.37 5.56
N ARG A 369 1.45 12.19 6.13
CA ARG A 369 0.56 11.17 5.59
C ARG A 369 -0.42 10.68 6.65
N TYR A 370 -1.66 10.56 6.25
CA TYR A 370 -2.69 9.80 6.95
C TYR A 370 -3.12 8.63 6.09
N MET A 371 -3.24 7.45 6.70
CA MET A 371 -3.75 6.25 6.06
C MET A 371 -4.76 5.58 6.98
N TYR A 372 -5.88 5.20 6.41
CA TYR A 372 -6.88 4.33 7.01
C TYR A 372 -6.97 3.04 6.19
N ASP A 373 -6.87 1.91 6.86
CA ASP A 373 -6.93 0.59 6.24
C ASP A 373 -7.94 -0.30 6.98
N ASP A 374 -8.99 -0.69 6.27
CA ASP A 374 -10.05 -1.56 6.77
C ASP A 374 -9.79 -3.02 6.38
N SER A 375 -10.42 -3.94 7.09
CA SER A 375 -10.31 -5.38 6.87
C SER A 375 -11.44 -5.91 5.99
N ASN A 376 -11.13 -6.97 5.23
CA ASN A 376 -12.14 -7.77 4.56
C ASN A 376 -12.97 -8.65 5.52
N LEU A 377 -12.58 -8.77 6.79
CA LEU A 377 -13.37 -9.44 7.82
C LEU A 377 -14.61 -8.60 8.15
N LYS A 378 -15.79 -9.16 7.97
CA LYS A 378 -17.08 -8.46 8.18
C LYS A 378 -17.40 -8.27 9.68
N TRP A 379 -16.81 -9.06 10.55
CA TRP A 379 -17.16 -9.17 11.98
C TRP A 379 -16.06 -8.64 12.88
N GLY A 380 -16.48 -7.91 13.90
CA GLY A 380 -15.58 -7.30 14.87
C GLY A 380 -14.88 -6.06 14.31
N ASN A 381 -14.07 -5.45 15.16
CA ASN A 381 -13.37 -4.22 14.84
C ASN A 381 -11.94 -4.55 14.38
N ASN A 382 -11.70 -4.57 13.05
CA ASN A 382 -10.40 -4.91 12.51
C ASN A 382 -9.95 -3.84 11.49
N LYS A 383 -9.15 -2.88 11.97
CA LYS A 383 -8.69 -1.73 11.18
C LYS A 383 -7.35 -1.21 11.64
N ASN A 384 -6.70 -0.45 10.78
CA ASN A 384 -5.43 0.20 11.04
C ASN A 384 -5.47 1.66 10.60
N GLN A 385 -4.98 2.55 11.45
CA GLN A 385 -4.77 3.96 11.15
C GLN A 385 -3.31 4.28 11.31
N ARG A 386 -2.71 4.97 10.33
CA ARG A 386 -1.30 5.36 10.38
C ARG A 386 -1.15 6.83 10.10
N TYR A 387 -0.32 7.46 10.89
CA TYR A 387 0.07 8.86 10.78
C TYR A 387 1.58 8.93 10.65
N ASN A 388 2.05 9.58 9.62
CA ASN A 388 3.47 9.82 9.39
C ASN A 388 3.70 11.33 9.26
N PHE A 389 4.78 11.79 9.83
CA PHE A 389 5.25 13.16 9.72
C PHE A 389 6.76 13.15 9.54
N ARG A 390 7.25 13.88 8.55
CA ARG A 390 8.68 13.96 8.25
C ARG A 390 9.07 15.39 7.95
N LEU A 391 10.16 15.83 8.58
CA LEU A 391 10.87 17.06 8.27
C LEU A 391 12.29 16.70 7.84
N SER A 392 12.72 17.19 6.71
CA SER A 392 14.10 17.17 6.24
C SER A 392 14.52 18.60 5.93
N ASN A 393 15.61 19.04 6.54
CA ASN A 393 16.16 20.35 6.30
C ASN A 393 17.68 20.27 6.13
N THR A 394 18.23 20.98 5.15
CA THR A 394 19.67 21.17 4.98
C THR A 394 19.98 22.64 5.13
N PHE A 395 20.84 22.96 6.09
CA PHE A 395 21.38 24.30 6.33
C PHE A 395 22.78 24.40 5.74
N HIS A 396 22.99 25.30 4.81
CA HIS A 396 24.31 25.67 4.30
C HIS A 396 24.89 26.76 5.22
N LEU A 397 25.52 26.33 6.34
CA LEU A 397 26.01 27.23 7.38
C LEU A 397 27.17 28.09 6.89
N THR A 398 28.04 27.50 6.08
CA THR A 398 29.10 28.20 5.34
C THR A 398 29.23 27.56 3.94
N LYS A 399 30.10 28.09 3.08
CA LYS A 399 30.37 27.50 1.76
C LYS A 399 30.89 26.04 1.85
N ASN A 400 31.48 25.68 2.98
CA ASN A 400 32.15 24.42 3.18
C ASN A 400 31.48 23.55 4.27
N PHE A 401 30.44 24.04 4.95
CA PHE A 401 29.82 23.34 6.07
C PHE A 401 28.30 23.29 5.95
N ASP A 402 27.80 22.06 5.79
CA ASP A 402 26.38 21.73 5.73
C ASP A 402 25.95 20.97 6.97
N LEU A 403 24.76 21.30 7.48
CA LEU A 403 24.05 20.55 8.51
C LEU A 403 22.73 20.05 7.91
N GLU A 404 22.57 18.74 7.87
CA GLU A 404 21.34 18.10 7.46
C GLU A 404 20.63 17.50 8.68
N SER A 405 19.39 17.96 8.91
CA SER A 405 18.50 17.51 9.98
C SER A 405 17.32 16.76 9.40
N ILE A 406 17.11 15.53 9.85
CA ILE A 406 15.96 14.70 9.47
C ILE A 406 15.22 14.29 10.73
N ILE A 407 13.92 14.59 10.81
CA ILE A 407 13.04 14.17 11.89
C ILE A 407 11.91 13.38 11.24
N PHE A 408 11.71 12.14 11.69
CA PHE A 408 10.61 11.30 11.26
C PHE A 408 9.84 10.81 12.48
N TYR A 409 8.55 11.11 12.51
CA TYR A 409 7.61 10.63 13.51
C TYR A 409 6.55 9.76 12.84
N TYR A 410 6.21 8.64 13.47
CA TYR A 410 5.11 7.81 13.06
C TYR A 410 4.24 7.39 14.24
N ARG A 411 2.96 7.18 13.97
CA ARG A 411 2.02 6.56 14.87
C ARG A 411 1.11 5.62 14.09
N GLN A 412 0.93 4.42 14.63
CA GLN A 412 0.04 3.40 14.11
C GLN A 412 -0.93 2.98 15.21
N ASP A 413 -2.22 3.09 14.96
CA ASP A 413 -3.30 2.67 15.83
C ASP A 413 -4.00 1.48 15.15
N GLN A 414 -3.74 0.28 15.64
CA GLN A 414 -4.30 -0.97 15.14
C GLN A 414 -5.33 -1.50 16.14
N VAL A 415 -6.45 -1.99 15.64
CA VAL A 415 -7.48 -2.69 16.40
C VAL A 415 -7.80 -3.98 15.67
N SER A 416 -7.90 -5.07 16.39
CA SER A 416 -8.34 -6.37 15.87
C SER A 416 -9.21 -7.09 16.91
N PRO A 417 -10.12 -7.99 16.50
CA PRO A 417 -10.82 -8.86 17.44
C PRO A 417 -9.82 -9.73 18.22
N THR A 418 -10.07 -9.97 19.49
CA THR A 418 -9.24 -10.89 20.30
C THR A 418 -9.29 -12.31 19.78
N GLN A 419 -10.40 -12.68 19.15
CA GLN A 419 -10.68 -14.01 18.59
C GLN A 419 -10.51 -14.06 17.06
N ILE A 420 -9.62 -13.24 16.49
CA ILE A 420 -9.41 -13.19 15.04
C ILE A 420 -9.00 -14.53 14.44
N GLY A 421 -8.36 -15.41 15.22
CA GLY A 421 -8.02 -16.77 14.81
C GLY A 421 -9.22 -17.60 14.39
N GLU A 422 -10.40 -17.34 14.97
CA GLU A 422 -11.64 -18.03 14.63
C GLU A 422 -12.10 -17.73 13.19
N ALA A 423 -11.84 -16.51 12.69
CA ALA A 423 -12.13 -16.17 11.31
C ALA A 423 -11.34 -17.03 10.31
N LEU A 424 -10.11 -17.41 10.66
CA LEU A 424 -9.26 -18.26 9.82
C LEU A 424 -9.74 -19.72 9.78
N THR A 425 -10.50 -20.14 10.79
CA THR A 425 -11.08 -21.50 10.85
C THR A 425 -12.48 -21.57 10.27
N ALA A 426 -13.05 -20.46 9.80
CA ALA A 426 -14.39 -20.42 9.23
C ALA A 426 -14.59 -21.42 8.06
N GLY A 427 -13.57 -21.64 7.25
CA GLY A 427 -13.59 -22.62 6.16
C GLY A 427 -13.64 -24.08 6.61
N THR A 428 -13.44 -24.37 7.91
CA THR A 428 -13.53 -25.71 8.50
C THR A 428 -14.83 -25.93 9.27
N GLN A 429 -15.70 -24.91 9.33
CA GLN A 429 -16.98 -25.04 9.98
C GLN A 429 -17.93 -25.93 9.17
N GLN A 430 -18.78 -26.66 9.88
CA GLN A 430 -19.80 -27.51 9.26
C GLN A 430 -20.84 -26.62 8.55
N PRO A 431 -21.17 -26.89 7.27
CA PRO A 431 -22.14 -26.09 6.53
C PRO A 431 -23.55 -26.15 7.11
N GLY A 432 -23.90 -27.20 7.83
CA GLY A 432 -25.22 -27.35 8.46
C GLY A 432 -25.53 -26.34 9.57
N PHE A 433 -24.52 -25.67 10.13
CA PHE A 433 -24.73 -24.73 11.24
C PHE A 433 -25.09 -23.33 10.74
N PRO A 434 -26.15 -22.69 11.29
CA PRO A 434 -26.48 -21.31 11.00
C PRO A 434 -25.47 -20.35 11.64
N SER A 435 -25.35 -19.16 11.09
CA SER A 435 -24.48 -18.11 11.66
C SER A 435 -25.07 -17.42 12.89
N SER A 436 -26.38 -17.54 13.09
CA SER A 436 -27.15 -16.91 14.17
C SER A 436 -28.38 -17.74 14.54
N THR A 437 -28.95 -17.48 15.69
CA THR A 437 -30.26 -18.03 16.09
C THR A 437 -31.40 -17.47 15.24
N MET A 438 -32.62 -17.96 15.41
CA MET A 438 -33.82 -17.47 14.72
C MET A 438 -34.09 -15.97 14.97
N ASP A 439 -33.76 -15.48 16.15
CA ASP A 439 -33.93 -14.09 16.57
C ASP A 439 -32.66 -13.23 16.44
N GLY A 440 -31.64 -13.74 15.72
CA GLY A 440 -30.44 -12.99 15.37
C GLY A 440 -29.40 -12.88 16.49
N LYS A 441 -29.44 -13.75 17.49
CA LYS A 441 -28.45 -13.79 18.60
C LYS A 441 -27.25 -14.70 18.25
N PRO A 442 -26.17 -14.66 19.07
CA PRO A 442 -25.03 -15.58 18.94
C PRO A 442 -25.46 -17.04 19.07
N TYR A 443 -25.20 -17.81 18.03
CA TYR A 443 -25.55 -19.24 18.01
C TYR A 443 -24.38 -20.13 18.44
N ALA A 444 -24.67 -21.16 19.22
CA ALA A 444 -23.77 -22.27 19.45
C ALA A 444 -24.52 -23.61 19.45
N TRP A 445 -23.86 -24.66 19.01
CA TRP A 445 -24.30 -26.04 19.15
C TRP A 445 -23.43 -26.74 20.18
N GLY A 446 -23.97 -26.85 21.39
CA GLY A 446 -23.18 -27.32 22.54
C GLY A 446 -21.97 -26.43 22.79
N ASN A 447 -20.77 -26.99 22.76
CA ASN A 447 -19.52 -26.27 22.92
C ASN A 447 -19.00 -25.59 21.63
N TRP A 448 -19.71 -25.73 20.52
CA TRP A 448 -19.30 -25.21 19.22
C TRP A 448 -19.96 -23.87 18.95
N ALA A 449 -19.28 -22.83 19.32
CA ALA A 449 -19.72 -21.46 19.12
C ALA A 449 -19.30 -20.96 17.73
N THR A 450 -20.17 -20.20 17.10
CA THR A 450 -19.94 -19.66 15.76
C THR A 450 -18.83 -18.61 15.71
N PRO A 451 -17.93 -18.63 14.70
CA PRO A 451 -16.75 -17.78 14.64
C PRO A 451 -17.08 -16.29 14.47
N ASN A 452 -18.15 -15.95 13.77
CA ASN A 452 -18.57 -14.58 13.52
C ASN A 452 -18.87 -13.84 14.84
N TRP A 453 -19.65 -14.41 15.72
CA TRP A 453 -19.99 -13.79 17.00
C TRP A 453 -18.81 -13.76 17.98
N ARG A 454 -17.89 -14.72 17.91
CA ARG A 454 -16.64 -14.64 18.66
C ARG A 454 -15.79 -13.45 18.22
N CYS A 455 -15.73 -13.18 16.93
CA CYS A 455 -15.04 -11.99 16.41
C CYS A 455 -15.75 -10.69 16.80
N GLU A 456 -17.11 -10.67 16.75
CA GLU A 456 -17.89 -9.45 17.01
C GLU A 456 -17.90 -9.06 18.49
N LEU A 457 -18.13 -10.01 19.36
CA LEU A 457 -18.40 -9.77 20.79
C LEU A 457 -17.26 -10.20 21.72
N GLY A 458 -16.27 -10.94 21.23
CA GLY A 458 -15.17 -11.49 22.05
C GLY A 458 -14.17 -10.46 22.57
N GLY A 459 -14.33 -9.20 22.17
CA GLY A 459 -13.52 -8.06 22.60
C GLY A 459 -12.43 -7.64 21.63
N ASP A 460 -11.71 -6.59 22.00
CA ASP A 460 -10.73 -5.90 21.17
C ASP A 460 -9.29 -6.09 21.66
N ASN A 461 -8.37 -6.27 20.73
CA ASN A 461 -6.93 -6.15 20.91
C ASN A 461 -6.47 -4.86 20.21
N LYS A 462 -6.09 -3.85 20.99
CA LYS A 462 -5.61 -2.56 20.50
C LYS A 462 -4.10 -2.49 20.64
N LEU A 463 -3.41 -2.20 19.54
CA LEU A 463 -1.97 -2.00 19.50
C LEU A 463 -1.67 -0.60 18.98
N ASN A 464 -1.15 0.25 19.87
CA ASN A 464 -0.69 1.60 19.53
C ASN A 464 0.82 1.58 19.47
N THR A 465 1.38 1.77 18.27
CA THR A 465 2.82 1.87 18.06
C THR A 465 3.16 3.29 17.64
N SER A 466 4.16 3.89 18.26
CA SER A 466 4.66 5.21 17.87
C SER A 466 6.17 5.25 17.98
N GLY A 467 6.81 6.05 17.13
CA GLY A 467 8.26 6.21 17.19
C GLY A 467 8.70 7.54 16.60
N ILE A 468 9.91 7.91 16.97
CA ILE A 468 10.60 9.08 16.46
C ILE A 468 12.02 8.69 16.08
N ASN A 469 12.42 9.08 14.87
CA ASN A 469 13.78 8.91 14.36
C ASN A 469 14.33 10.32 14.07
N ILE A 470 15.48 10.62 14.60
CA ILE A 470 16.20 11.88 14.38
C ILE A 470 17.57 11.53 13.82
N SER A 471 17.97 12.20 12.76
CA SER A 471 19.28 12.08 12.14
C SER A 471 19.84 13.47 11.88
N GLU A 472 21.03 13.73 12.43
CA GLU A 472 21.78 14.96 12.22
C GLU A 472 23.08 14.62 11.51
N THR A 473 23.27 15.12 10.29
CA THR A 473 24.47 14.88 9.49
C THR A 473 25.23 16.18 9.30
N PHE A 474 26.46 16.15 9.73
CA PHE A 474 27.43 17.23 9.60
C PHE A 474 28.36 16.89 8.44
N LYS A 475 28.43 17.77 7.43
CA LYS A 475 29.33 17.59 6.29
C LYS A 475 30.23 18.82 6.18
N TYR A 476 31.53 18.58 6.28
CA TYR A 476 32.54 19.62 6.10
C TYR A 476 33.43 19.29 4.90
N ARG A 477 33.49 20.20 3.94
CA ARG A 477 34.33 20.09 2.73
C ARG A 477 35.61 20.87 2.94
N PHE A 478 36.74 20.15 3.04
CA PHE A 478 38.04 20.76 3.18
C PHE A 478 38.52 21.38 1.87
N ASP A 479 38.42 20.62 0.78
CA ASP A 479 38.75 21.01 -0.58
C ASP A 479 37.96 20.19 -1.60
N GLU A 480 38.38 20.19 -2.86
CA GLU A 480 37.73 19.43 -3.95
C GLU A 480 37.88 17.90 -3.81
N HIS A 481 38.84 17.44 -2.99
CA HIS A 481 39.22 16.03 -2.88
C HIS A 481 38.80 15.41 -1.54
N PHE A 482 38.67 16.24 -0.49
CA PHE A 482 38.43 15.75 0.88
C PHE A 482 37.18 16.37 1.49
N ASP A 483 36.28 15.52 1.96
CA ASP A 483 35.20 15.89 2.84
C ASP A 483 35.15 14.99 4.08
N ALA A 484 34.63 15.52 5.19
CA ALA A 484 34.32 14.78 6.38
C ALA A 484 32.82 14.78 6.60
N VAL A 485 32.27 13.59 6.89
CA VAL A 485 30.87 13.40 7.19
C VAL A 485 30.74 12.71 8.54
N ALA A 486 29.92 13.28 9.42
CA ALA A 486 29.56 12.68 10.70
C ALA A 486 28.03 12.67 10.83
N THR A 487 27.46 11.51 11.11
CA THR A 487 26.02 11.36 11.31
C THR A 487 25.73 10.89 12.73
N LEU A 488 24.84 11.60 13.42
CA LEU A 488 24.30 11.23 14.72
C LEU A 488 22.85 10.82 14.54
N GLY A 489 22.54 9.59 14.94
CA GLY A 489 21.19 9.04 14.85
C GLY A 489 20.59 8.75 16.22
N TYR A 490 19.33 9.09 16.41
CA TYR A 490 18.54 8.68 17.55
C TYR A 490 17.24 8.04 17.05
N ASN A 491 16.97 6.82 17.50
CA ASN A 491 15.80 6.05 17.13
C ASN A 491 15.14 5.49 18.38
N THR A 492 13.85 5.71 18.53
CA THR A 492 13.06 5.11 19.60
C THR A 492 11.67 4.77 19.11
N SER A 493 11.13 3.67 19.65
CA SER A 493 9.76 3.25 19.41
C SER A 493 9.11 2.75 20.68
N THR A 494 7.81 2.91 20.78
CA THR A 494 6.99 2.43 21.90
C THR A 494 5.77 1.74 21.33
N ALA A 495 5.48 0.54 21.83
CA ALA A 495 4.28 -0.22 21.50
C ALA A 495 3.49 -0.48 22.78
N ILE A 496 2.24 -0.03 22.81
CA ILE A 496 1.31 -0.24 23.92
C ILE A 496 0.19 -1.12 23.41
N ARG A 497 0.04 -2.28 24.07
CA ARG A 497 -1.02 -3.23 23.76
C ARG A 497 -2.05 -3.24 24.88
N ASP A 498 -3.32 -3.05 24.52
CA ASP A 498 -4.48 -3.14 25.39
C ASP A 498 -5.39 -4.24 24.86
N VAL A 499 -5.56 -5.32 25.62
CA VAL A 499 -6.38 -6.47 25.25
C VAL A 499 -7.56 -6.57 26.20
N LYS A 500 -8.76 -6.41 25.65
CA LYS A 500 -10.01 -6.56 26.37
C LYS A 500 -10.73 -7.82 25.89
N ASN A 501 -10.61 -8.90 26.63
CA ASN A 501 -11.40 -10.11 26.37
C ASN A 501 -12.82 -9.94 26.95
N GLN A 502 -13.81 -10.40 26.21
CA GLN A 502 -15.20 -10.41 26.62
C GLN A 502 -15.78 -11.82 26.48
N THR A 503 -16.57 -12.23 27.46
CA THR A 503 -17.35 -13.47 27.37
C THR A 503 -18.55 -13.22 26.48
N VAL A 504 -18.81 -14.14 25.57
CA VAL A 504 -19.97 -14.10 24.68
C VAL A 504 -21.01 -15.09 25.20
N ASP A 505 -22.21 -14.60 25.40
CA ASP A 505 -23.34 -15.46 25.71
C ASP A 505 -23.87 -16.09 24.44
N TYR A 506 -23.99 -17.39 24.42
CA TYR A 506 -24.49 -18.14 23.27
C TYR A 506 -25.84 -18.78 23.57
N TYR A 507 -26.55 -19.02 22.51
CA TYR A 507 -27.94 -19.52 22.56
C TYR A 507 -28.06 -20.69 21.58
N ASP A 508 -28.98 -21.60 21.85
CA ASP A 508 -29.42 -22.60 20.89
C ASP A 508 -30.17 -21.92 19.72
N TYR A 509 -30.61 -22.71 18.75
CA TYR A 509 -31.25 -22.11 17.57
C TYR A 509 -32.59 -21.41 17.88
N THR A 510 -33.29 -21.81 18.94
CA THR A 510 -34.56 -21.21 19.38
C THR A 510 -34.37 -19.96 20.23
N GLY A 511 -33.12 -19.63 20.59
CA GLY A 511 -32.79 -18.46 21.41
C GLY A 511 -32.78 -18.70 22.92
N THR A 512 -32.77 -19.95 23.35
CA THR A 512 -32.60 -20.34 24.75
C THR A 512 -31.11 -20.34 25.11
N LYS A 513 -30.74 -19.78 26.30
CA LYS A 513 -29.34 -19.63 26.73
C LYS A 513 -28.81 -20.93 27.36
#